data_e5b2bc1fb4f68fa84ea5a1b75d7627c5
#
_entry.id   e5b2bc1fb4f68fa84ea5a1b75d7627c5
#
_cell.length_a   1.000
_cell.length_b   1.000
_cell.length_c   1.000
_cell.angle_alpha   90.00
_cell.angle_beta   90.00
_cell.angle_gamma   90.00
#
_symmetry.space_group_name_H-M   'P 1'
#
loop_
_entity.id
_entity.type
_entity.pdbx_description
1 polymer ?
#
loop_
_entity_poly.entity_id
_entity_poly.type
_entity_poly.pdbx_seq_one_letter_code
_entity_poly.pdbx_strand_id
1 'polypeptide(L)'
;MFKKILIANRGEIALRIIRTCKEMGIKTVAVYSTADATSLHVRFADEAVCIGPPQSKDSYLNMARILAAAEVTNADAIHPGYGFLSENSKFSALCRDHGIKFIGATPEQIDSMGDKSNAKDTMKKAGVPIIPGSDGLLDGLAQAKKVAKTIGYPVIIKATAGGGGRGMRIIWNEEEIEPMMSSAKQEAGAAFGNDGLYMEKYIEEPRHIEIQIAGDQYGKVCHLSERDCSIQRRHQKLLEESPSPFMTPELREKMGNAAKAAAEIIKYEGVGTVEFLVDKHRNFYFMEMNTRIQVEHPVTEEVINYDLVKEQILIAAGVPISGKDYYPIKHAIECRVNAEDIYNNFRPCPGKITVLHKPGGHGTRVDSHIYAGYTIPPYYDSMIAKLIVSAQTRGEAIVKMQRALSEFVIEGVKTTIPLHQQLMKNEDFQNGNFTTAFMNDFVIE
;
A
#
# COMPACT_ATOMS: atom_id res chain seq x y z
N MET A 1 -4.32 -17.73 -21.54
CA MET A 1 -3.12 -16.92 -21.21
C MET A 1 -3.08 -15.74 -22.16
N PHE A 2 -2.77 -14.52 -21.67
CA PHE A 2 -2.70 -13.30 -22.46
C PHE A 2 -1.51 -13.34 -23.44
N LYS A 3 -1.66 -12.71 -24.59
CA LYS A 3 -0.58 -12.53 -25.57
C LYS A 3 0.12 -11.18 -25.39
N LYS A 4 -0.65 -10.14 -24.98
CA LYS A 4 -0.15 -8.79 -24.83
C LYS A 4 -0.86 -8.09 -23.65
N ILE A 5 -0.08 -7.46 -22.77
CA ILE A 5 -0.58 -6.70 -21.60
C ILE A 5 -0.13 -5.25 -21.72
N LEU A 6 -1.07 -4.31 -21.59
CA LEU A 6 -0.77 -2.90 -21.40
C LEU A 6 -0.56 -2.62 -19.90
N ILE A 7 0.52 -1.93 -19.56
CA ILE A 7 0.85 -1.52 -18.20
C ILE A 7 0.38 -0.08 -17.98
N ALA A 8 -0.74 0.09 -17.28
CA ALA A 8 -1.35 1.39 -17.00
C ALA A 8 -0.73 2.06 -15.77
N ASN A 9 0.60 2.13 -15.75
CA ASN A 9 1.37 2.71 -14.66
C ASN A 9 2.75 3.18 -15.14
N ARG A 10 3.56 3.72 -14.23
CA ARG A 10 4.91 4.24 -14.45
C ARG A 10 5.88 3.79 -13.35
N GLY A 11 7.11 4.22 -13.47
CA GLY A 11 8.10 4.05 -12.41
C GLY A 11 8.54 2.60 -12.20
N GLU A 12 8.85 2.26 -10.95
CA GLU A 12 9.39 0.94 -10.62
C GLU A 12 8.37 -0.17 -10.82
N ILE A 13 7.09 0.09 -10.51
CA ILE A 13 6.05 -0.93 -10.63
C ILE A 13 5.77 -1.29 -12.10
N ALA A 14 5.77 -0.31 -13.00
CA ALA A 14 5.63 -0.61 -14.42
C ALA A 14 6.78 -1.49 -14.91
N LEU A 15 8.01 -1.19 -14.47
CA LEU A 15 9.17 -2.01 -14.82
C LEU A 15 9.11 -3.41 -14.19
N ARG A 16 8.60 -3.53 -12.94
CA ARG A 16 8.38 -4.81 -12.26
C ARG A 16 7.42 -5.70 -13.04
N ILE A 17 6.30 -5.14 -13.50
CA ILE A 17 5.29 -5.85 -14.30
C ILE A 17 5.87 -6.27 -15.66
N ILE A 18 6.60 -5.39 -16.34
CA ILE A 18 7.25 -5.69 -17.63
C ILE A 18 8.19 -6.90 -17.51
N ARG A 19 8.98 -6.98 -16.42
CA ARG A 19 9.88 -8.11 -16.17
C ARG A 19 9.12 -9.42 -16.07
N THR A 20 8.08 -9.46 -15.26
CA THR A 20 7.24 -10.66 -15.13
C THR A 20 6.57 -11.05 -16.45
N CYS A 21 6.00 -10.10 -17.18
CA CYS A 21 5.40 -10.37 -18.49
C CYS A 21 6.43 -11.01 -19.45
N LYS A 22 7.65 -10.47 -19.51
CA LYS A 22 8.72 -11.01 -20.37
C LYS A 22 9.13 -12.44 -19.96
N GLU A 23 9.26 -12.71 -18.67
CA GLU A 23 9.54 -14.05 -18.14
C GLU A 23 8.42 -15.05 -18.44
N MET A 24 7.18 -14.57 -18.57
CA MET A 24 6.02 -15.37 -18.98
C MET A 24 5.83 -15.45 -20.50
N GLY A 25 6.70 -14.81 -21.29
CA GLY A 25 6.57 -14.77 -22.75
C GLY A 25 5.43 -13.89 -23.27
N ILE A 26 4.95 -12.94 -22.46
CA ILE A 26 3.85 -12.04 -22.78
C ILE A 26 4.40 -10.70 -23.28
N LYS A 27 3.89 -10.21 -24.42
CA LYS A 27 4.24 -8.90 -24.97
C LYS A 27 3.72 -7.77 -24.08
N THR A 28 4.45 -6.66 -24.08
CA THR A 28 4.18 -5.53 -23.18
C THR A 28 3.99 -4.23 -23.94
N VAL A 29 2.99 -3.45 -23.50
CA VAL A 29 2.78 -2.07 -23.94
C VAL A 29 2.97 -1.15 -22.74
N ALA A 30 3.95 -0.27 -22.76
CA ALA A 30 4.06 0.79 -21.77
C ALA A 30 3.26 2.01 -22.20
N VAL A 31 2.53 2.62 -21.27
CA VAL A 31 2.01 3.98 -21.44
C VAL A 31 2.93 4.97 -20.76
N TYR A 32 3.04 6.18 -21.30
CA TYR A 32 3.87 7.21 -20.70
C TYR A 32 3.35 8.62 -20.98
N SER A 33 3.55 9.53 -20.01
CA SER A 33 3.42 10.96 -20.26
C SER A 33 4.67 11.51 -20.94
N THR A 34 4.59 12.71 -21.50
CA THR A 34 5.77 13.35 -22.12
C THR A 34 6.96 13.51 -21.15
N ALA A 35 6.70 13.60 -19.81
CA ALA A 35 7.77 13.67 -18.81
C ALA A 35 8.51 12.34 -18.63
N ASP A 36 7.90 11.22 -18.96
CA ASP A 36 8.46 9.88 -18.79
C ASP A 36 9.02 9.27 -20.06
N ALA A 37 9.12 10.03 -21.16
CA ALA A 37 9.56 9.54 -22.46
C ALA A 37 10.93 8.81 -22.45
N THR A 38 11.81 9.13 -21.49
CA THR A 38 13.12 8.50 -21.33
C THR A 38 13.17 7.45 -20.22
N SER A 39 12.05 7.16 -19.56
CA SER A 39 11.98 6.22 -18.45
C SER A 39 12.25 4.78 -18.87
N LEU A 40 12.77 3.96 -17.93
CA LEU A 40 13.14 2.57 -18.22
C LEU A 40 11.96 1.70 -18.63
N HIS A 41 10.77 1.93 -18.10
CA HIS A 41 9.60 1.15 -18.50
C HIS A 41 9.24 1.36 -19.97
N VAL A 42 9.46 2.56 -20.51
CA VAL A 42 9.29 2.86 -21.95
C VAL A 42 10.34 2.14 -22.79
N ARG A 43 11.59 2.09 -22.30
CA ARG A 43 12.71 1.46 -23.03
C ARG A 43 12.62 -0.07 -23.04
N PHE A 44 12.06 -0.68 -21.99
CA PHE A 44 12.05 -2.13 -21.85
C PHE A 44 10.74 -2.80 -22.25
N ALA A 45 9.67 -2.06 -22.49
CA ALA A 45 8.47 -2.59 -23.11
C ALA A 45 8.70 -2.93 -24.59
N ASP A 46 7.87 -3.84 -25.12
CA ASP A 46 7.91 -4.18 -26.55
C ASP A 46 7.32 -3.03 -27.40
N GLU A 47 6.29 -2.36 -26.89
CA GLU A 47 5.63 -1.20 -27.49
C GLU A 47 5.46 -0.10 -26.45
N ALA A 48 5.38 1.16 -26.89
CA ALA A 48 5.13 2.28 -25.98
C ALA A 48 4.24 3.34 -26.62
N VAL A 49 3.27 3.86 -25.86
CA VAL A 49 2.29 4.85 -26.31
C VAL A 49 2.33 6.07 -25.40
N CYS A 50 2.54 7.26 -25.98
CA CYS A 50 2.41 8.52 -25.25
C CYS A 50 0.93 8.83 -25.02
N ILE A 51 0.53 8.95 -23.77
CA ILE A 51 -0.85 9.20 -23.35
C ILE A 51 -1.12 10.65 -22.93
N GLY A 52 -0.17 11.57 -23.10
CA GLY A 52 -0.41 12.99 -22.89
C GLY A 52 0.68 13.75 -22.12
N PRO A 53 0.33 14.96 -21.61
CA PRO A 53 1.27 15.81 -20.91
C PRO A 53 1.64 15.28 -19.52
N PRO A 54 2.57 15.94 -18.79
CA PRO A 54 3.08 15.45 -17.51
C PRO A 54 2.03 15.28 -16.41
N GLN A 55 1.00 16.13 -16.39
CA GLN A 55 -0.04 16.11 -15.35
C GLN A 55 -0.80 14.78 -15.36
N SER A 56 -0.88 14.12 -14.20
CA SER A 56 -1.52 12.80 -14.07
C SER A 56 -2.97 12.78 -14.54
N LYS A 57 -3.75 13.85 -14.27
CA LYS A 57 -5.16 13.98 -14.72
C LYS A 57 -5.32 13.92 -16.24
N ASP A 58 -4.30 14.39 -16.97
CA ASP A 58 -4.30 14.48 -18.43
C ASP A 58 -3.56 13.30 -19.10
N SER A 59 -3.01 12.37 -18.31
CA SER A 59 -2.27 11.20 -18.75
C SER A 59 -2.67 9.93 -17.98
N TYR A 60 -1.98 9.57 -16.90
CA TYR A 60 -2.15 8.32 -16.15
C TYR A 60 -3.51 8.15 -15.45
N LEU A 61 -4.26 9.23 -15.23
CA LEU A 61 -5.63 9.21 -14.74
C LEU A 61 -6.68 9.38 -15.85
N ASN A 62 -6.26 9.53 -17.10
CA ASN A 62 -7.17 9.66 -18.25
C ASN A 62 -7.54 8.28 -18.80
N MET A 63 -8.68 7.78 -18.33
CA MET A 63 -9.19 6.44 -18.68
C MET A 63 -9.34 6.27 -20.20
N ALA A 64 -9.86 7.28 -20.91
CA ALA A 64 -10.10 7.20 -22.36
C ALA A 64 -8.78 7.04 -23.13
N ARG A 65 -7.72 7.76 -22.74
CA ARG A 65 -6.40 7.66 -23.43
C ARG A 65 -5.74 6.31 -23.17
N ILE A 66 -5.85 5.78 -21.96
CA ILE A 66 -5.28 4.47 -21.62
C ILE A 66 -6.04 3.37 -22.37
N LEU A 67 -7.37 3.45 -22.42
CA LEU A 67 -8.19 2.50 -23.16
C LEU A 67 -7.92 2.53 -24.67
N ALA A 68 -7.86 3.74 -25.26
CA ALA A 68 -7.48 3.89 -26.67
C ALA A 68 -6.06 3.33 -26.97
N ALA A 69 -5.10 3.51 -26.04
CA ALA A 69 -3.78 2.90 -26.18
C ALA A 69 -3.85 1.36 -26.17
N ALA A 70 -4.72 0.77 -25.34
CA ALA A 70 -4.92 -0.68 -25.31
C ALA A 70 -5.57 -1.20 -26.61
N GLU A 71 -6.56 -0.50 -27.13
CA GLU A 71 -7.24 -0.85 -28.38
C GLU A 71 -6.31 -0.78 -29.58
N VAL A 72 -5.60 0.34 -29.78
CA VAL A 72 -4.71 0.50 -30.96
C VAL A 72 -3.52 -0.43 -30.96
N THR A 73 -3.12 -0.93 -29.78
CA THR A 73 -2.05 -1.91 -29.63
C THR A 73 -2.55 -3.35 -29.58
N ASN A 74 -3.85 -3.57 -29.61
CA ASN A 74 -4.50 -4.88 -29.44
C ASN A 74 -4.04 -5.59 -28.18
N ALA A 75 -4.05 -4.90 -27.03
CA ALA A 75 -3.75 -5.51 -25.72
C ALA A 75 -4.94 -6.35 -25.24
N ASP A 76 -4.67 -7.58 -24.79
CA ASP A 76 -5.69 -8.49 -24.26
C ASP A 76 -6.12 -8.10 -22.84
N ALA A 77 -5.21 -7.46 -22.09
CA ALA A 77 -5.42 -7.08 -20.71
C ALA A 77 -4.68 -5.78 -20.34
N ILE A 78 -5.14 -5.16 -19.26
CA ILE A 78 -4.51 -3.99 -18.65
C ILE A 78 -4.10 -4.33 -17.23
N HIS A 79 -2.81 -4.13 -16.90
CA HIS A 79 -2.29 -4.22 -15.54
C HIS A 79 -2.13 -2.82 -14.95
N PRO A 80 -2.93 -2.45 -13.93
CA PRO A 80 -2.90 -1.10 -13.38
C PRO A 80 -1.77 -0.85 -12.36
N GLY A 81 -1.09 -1.89 -11.87
CA GLY A 81 -0.14 -1.79 -10.77
C GLY A 81 -0.80 -1.36 -9.46
N TYR A 82 -0.24 -0.33 -8.83
CA TYR A 82 -0.83 0.36 -7.67
C TYR A 82 -0.92 1.88 -7.90
N GLY A 83 -1.78 2.56 -7.15
CA GLY A 83 -2.07 3.99 -7.35
C GLY A 83 -2.82 4.26 -8.65
N PHE A 84 -2.89 5.50 -9.10
CA PHE A 84 -3.63 5.94 -10.30
C PHE A 84 -5.02 5.30 -10.41
N LEU A 85 -5.22 4.42 -11.41
CA LEU A 85 -6.51 3.79 -11.72
C LEU A 85 -6.66 2.37 -11.14
N SER A 86 -5.72 1.91 -10.31
CA SER A 86 -5.74 0.52 -9.82
C SER A 86 -6.93 0.18 -8.92
N GLU A 87 -7.53 1.17 -8.25
CA GLU A 87 -8.73 1.03 -7.43
C GLU A 87 -9.89 1.89 -7.96
N ASN A 88 -9.93 2.07 -9.27
CA ASN A 88 -11.01 2.81 -9.93
C ASN A 88 -12.03 1.84 -10.55
N SER A 89 -13.18 1.69 -9.90
CA SER A 89 -14.25 0.78 -10.35
C SER A 89 -14.79 1.11 -11.74
N LYS A 90 -14.90 2.42 -12.07
CA LYS A 90 -15.34 2.87 -13.40
C LYS A 90 -14.36 2.45 -14.48
N PHE A 91 -13.04 2.53 -14.20
CA PHE A 91 -12.03 2.09 -15.16
C PHE A 91 -12.04 0.56 -15.34
N SER A 92 -12.17 -0.20 -14.24
CA SER A 92 -12.33 -1.65 -14.32
C SER A 92 -13.57 -2.05 -15.12
N ALA A 93 -14.70 -1.35 -14.92
CA ALA A 93 -15.93 -1.57 -15.70
C ALA A 93 -15.73 -1.23 -17.19
N LEU A 94 -15.10 -0.08 -17.50
CA LEU A 94 -14.81 0.30 -18.88
C LEU A 94 -13.93 -0.73 -19.60
N CYS A 95 -12.91 -1.27 -18.94
CA CYS A 95 -12.09 -2.35 -19.51
C CYS A 95 -12.96 -3.56 -19.86
N ARG A 96 -13.84 -3.99 -18.96
CA ARG A 96 -14.78 -5.10 -19.17
C ARG A 96 -15.71 -4.84 -20.37
N ASP A 97 -16.28 -3.65 -20.46
CA ASP A 97 -17.23 -3.28 -21.50
C ASP A 97 -16.56 -3.24 -22.89
N HIS A 98 -15.25 -3.00 -22.96
CA HIS A 98 -14.43 -3.05 -24.18
C HIS A 98 -13.78 -4.41 -24.44
N GLY A 99 -14.11 -5.45 -23.64
CA GLY A 99 -13.56 -6.80 -23.81
C GLY A 99 -12.08 -6.93 -23.45
N ILE A 100 -11.53 -5.98 -22.68
CA ILE A 100 -10.15 -5.98 -22.21
C ILE A 100 -10.14 -6.41 -20.75
N LYS A 101 -9.36 -7.46 -20.39
CA LYS A 101 -9.31 -7.93 -19.01
C LYS A 101 -8.55 -6.92 -18.13
N PHE A 102 -9.21 -6.40 -17.10
CA PHE A 102 -8.55 -5.67 -16.02
C PHE A 102 -7.87 -6.68 -15.08
N ILE A 103 -6.55 -6.57 -14.88
CA ILE A 103 -5.79 -7.45 -13.98
C ILE A 103 -5.86 -6.87 -12.56
N GLY A 104 -6.84 -7.33 -11.81
CA GLY A 104 -7.18 -6.85 -10.47
C GLY A 104 -8.62 -7.19 -10.11
N ALA A 105 -9.13 -6.55 -9.08
CA ALA A 105 -10.46 -6.76 -8.56
C ALA A 105 -11.56 -6.30 -9.55
N THR A 106 -12.74 -6.91 -9.44
CA THR A 106 -13.90 -6.49 -10.25
C THR A 106 -14.42 -5.12 -9.80
N PRO A 107 -15.17 -4.40 -10.65
CA PRO A 107 -15.77 -3.11 -10.27
C PRO A 107 -16.57 -3.18 -8.97
N GLU A 108 -17.33 -4.26 -8.78
CA GLU A 108 -18.20 -4.49 -7.64
C GLU A 108 -17.38 -4.70 -6.35
N GLN A 109 -16.23 -5.38 -6.44
CA GLN A 109 -15.31 -5.59 -5.32
C GLN A 109 -14.61 -4.29 -4.93
N ILE A 110 -14.18 -3.50 -5.91
CA ILE A 110 -13.56 -2.19 -5.68
C ILE A 110 -14.55 -1.25 -4.97
N ASP A 111 -15.79 -1.15 -5.46
CA ASP A 111 -16.81 -0.30 -4.85
C ASP A 111 -17.18 -0.75 -3.45
N SER A 112 -17.28 -2.07 -3.22
CA SER A 112 -17.61 -2.63 -1.91
C SER A 112 -16.58 -2.29 -0.84
N MET A 113 -15.31 -2.26 -1.20
CA MET A 113 -14.20 -1.99 -0.27
C MET A 113 -13.75 -0.53 -0.27
N GLY A 114 -14.07 0.24 -1.30
CA GLY A 114 -13.74 1.65 -1.44
C GLY A 114 -14.55 2.57 -0.51
N ASP A 115 -15.76 2.19 -0.15
CA ASP A 115 -16.57 2.90 0.85
C ASP A 115 -16.31 2.33 2.26
N LYS A 116 -15.78 3.17 3.15
CA LYS A 116 -15.38 2.76 4.51
C LYS A 116 -16.52 2.22 5.36
N SER A 117 -17.75 2.74 5.18
CA SER A 117 -18.91 2.28 5.91
C SER A 117 -19.34 0.90 5.41
N ASN A 118 -19.49 0.75 4.10
CA ASN A 118 -19.82 -0.52 3.47
C ASN A 118 -18.77 -1.61 3.77
N ALA A 119 -17.49 -1.25 3.74
CA ALA A 119 -16.41 -2.16 4.07
C ALA A 119 -16.52 -2.66 5.51
N LYS A 120 -16.74 -1.78 6.50
CA LYS A 120 -16.92 -2.15 7.91
C LYS A 120 -18.13 -3.06 8.12
N ASP A 121 -19.26 -2.74 7.52
CA ASP A 121 -20.48 -3.55 7.61
C ASP A 121 -20.27 -4.94 7.01
N THR A 122 -19.57 -5.01 5.89
CA THR A 122 -19.21 -6.26 5.22
C THR A 122 -18.27 -7.09 6.11
N MET A 123 -17.26 -6.47 6.70
CA MET A 123 -16.32 -7.13 7.62
C MET A 123 -17.03 -7.63 8.89
N LYS A 124 -17.93 -6.84 9.45
CA LYS A 124 -18.76 -7.25 10.60
C LYS A 124 -19.59 -8.51 10.28
N LYS A 125 -20.20 -8.56 9.10
CA LYS A 125 -20.92 -9.76 8.62
C LYS A 125 -20.03 -10.97 8.42
N ALA A 126 -18.77 -10.77 8.03
CA ALA A 126 -17.77 -11.82 7.88
C ALA A 126 -17.17 -12.27 9.24
N GLY A 127 -17.56 -11.65 10.36
CA GLY A 127 -16.99 -11.95 11.67
C GLY A 127 -15.56 -11.41 11.87
N VAL A 128 -15.11 -10.51 11.03
CA VAL A 128 -13.80 -9.86 11.14
C VAL A 128 -13.88 -8.78 12.22
N PRO A 129 -12.96 -8.74 13.19
CA PRO A 129 -12.96 -7.72 14.23
C PRO A 129 -12.83 -6.31 13.62
N ILE A 130 -13.75 -5.44 13.97
CA ILE A 130 -13.73 -4.01 13.58
C ILE A 130 -13.47 -3.14 14.82
N ILE A 131 -12.93 -1.93 14.60
CA ILE A 131 -12.76 -0.98 15.71
C ILE A 131 -14.14 -0.66 16.29
N PRO A 132 -14.37 -0.89 17.61
CA PRO A 132 -15.64 -0.56 18.27
C PRO A 132 -15.95 0.94 18.09
N GLY A 133 -17.18 1.28 17.78
CA GLY A 133 -17.56 2.68 17.52
C GLY A 133 -19.05 2.91 17.48
N SER A 134 -19.43 4.10 17.00
CA SER A 134 -20.83 4.45 16.74
C SER A 134 -21.39 3.65 15.57
N ASP A 135 -22.66 3.38 15.63
CA ASP A 135 -23.43 2.78 14.54
C ASP A 135 -23.87 3.94 13.60
N GLY A 136 -23.00 4.27 12.63
CA GLY A 136 -23.18 5.44 11.77
C GLY A 136 -22.81 6.77 12.43
N LEU A 137 -23.46 7.84 11.94
CA LEU A 137 -23.23 9.21 12.40
C LEU A 137 -23.72 9.44 13.82
N LEU A 138 -23.05 10.35 14.52
CA LEU A 138 -23.49 10.80 15.84
C LEU A 138 -24.65 11.81 15.72
N ASP A 139 -25.80 11.48 16.28
CA ASP A 139 -26.99 12.36 16.30
C ASP A 139 -26.86 13.55 17.28
N GLY A 140 -25.81 13.55 18.13
CA GLY A 140 -25.58 14.63 19.08
C GLY A 140 -24.79 14.21 20.31
N LEU A 141 -24.67 15.14 21.27
CA LEU A 141 -23.83 14.98 22.45
C LEU A 141 -24.27 13.81 23.35
N ALA A 142 -25.59 13.61 23.52
CA ALA A 142 -26.10 12.54 24.36
C ALA A 142 -25.74 11.15 23.84
N GLN A 143 -25.86 10.96 22.53
CA GLN A 143 -25.45 9.70 21.89
C GLN A 143 -23.93 9.53 21.96
N ALA A 144 -23.14 10.59 21.71
CA ALA A 144 -21.69 10.54 21.80
C ALA A 144 -21.22 10.08 23.19
N LYS A 145 -21.79 10.63 24.27
CA LYS A 145 -21.50 10.20 25.66
C LYS A 145 -21.87 8.73 25.90
N LYS A 146 -23.02 8.30 25.39
CA LYS A 146 -23.46 6.89 25.54
C LYS A 146 -22.51 5.94 24.81
N VAL A 147 -22.13 6.27 23.56
CA VAL A 147 -21.19 5.46 22.78
C VAL A 147 -19.82 5.39 23.47
N ALA A 148 -19.25 6.54 23.87
CA ALA A 148 -17.96 6.59 24.56
C ALA A 148 -17.95 5.75 25.84
N LYS A 149 -19.02 5.82 26.64
CA LYS A 149 -19.16 4.99 27.85
C LYS A 149 -19.23 3.50 27.54
N THR A 150 -19.85 3.12 26.42
CA THR A 150 -19.99 1.71 26.01
C THR A 150 -18.66 1.13 25.53
N ILE A 151 -17.92 1.87 24.68
CA ILE A 151 -16.66 1.40 24.08
C ILE A 151 -15.43 1.68 24.95
N GLY A 152 -15.58 2.52 25.97
CA GLY A 152 -14.51 2.93 26.91
C GLY A 152 -13.54 3.93 26.33
N TYR A 153 -13.00 4.82 27.19
CA TYR A 153 -11.97 5.80 26.81
C TYR A 153 -10.59 5.16 26.64
N PRO A 154 -9.67 5.77 25.89
CA PRO A 154 -9.88 6.92 25.02
C PRO A 154 -10.70 6.57 23.77
N VAL A 155 -11.40 7.60 23.23
CA VAL A 155 -12.14 7.49 21.96
C VAL A 155 -11.65 8.56 21.00
N ILE A 156 -11.91 8.35 19.70
CA ILE A 156 -11.62 9.33 18.66
C ILE A 156 -12.90 9.68 17.91
N ILE A 157 -13.14 10.97 17.73
CA ILE A 157 -14.17 11.48 16.82
C ILE A 157 -13.52 11.75 15.47
N LYS A 158 -14.21 11.39 14.41
CA LYS A 158 -13.77 11.59 13.03
C LYS A 158 -14.89 12.17 12.19
N ALA A 159 -14.52 13.13 11.30
CA ALA A 159 -15.43 13.63 10.28
C ALA A 159 -15.57 12.63 9.13
N THR A 160 -16.79 12.47 8.61
CA THR A 160 -17.08 11.56 7.48
C THR A 160 -16.39 11.99 6.19
N ALA A 161 -16.25 13.28 5.96
CA ALA A 161 -15.61 13.87 4.79
C ALA A 161 -14.14 14.24 5.04
N GLY A 162 -13.52 13.73 6.10
CA GLY A 162 -12.15 14.06 6.51
C GLY A 162 -11.08 13.18 5.87
N GLY A 163 -9.88 13.74 5.72
CA GLY A 163 -8.67 13.03 5.29
C GLY A 163 -7.41 13.72 5.83
N GLY A 164 -6.28 12.97 5.93
CA GLY A 164 -5.01 13.53 6.38
C GLY A 164 -5.00 14.07 7.81
N GLY A 165 -5.85 13.54 8.72
CA GLY A 165 -5.90 13.94 10.13
C GLY A 165 -6.81 15.13 10.43
N ARG A 166 -7.40 15.78 9.44
CA ARG A 166 -8.36 16.89 9.66
C ARG A 166 -9.71 16.35 10.10
N GLY A 167 -10.34 17.06 11.04
CA GLY A 167 -11.63 16.64 11.61
C GLY A 167 -11.53 15.45 12.55
N MET A 168 -10.35 15.11 13.07
CA MET A 168 -10.13 14.06 14.07
C MET A 168 -9.79 14.67 15.43
N ARG A 169 -10.41 14.17 16.50
CA ARG A 169 -10.14 14.57 17.88
C ARG A 169 -10.13 13.37 18.81
N ILE A 170 -9.02 13.19 19.51
CA ILE A 170 -8.91 12.16 20.58
C ILE A 170 -9.52 12.74 21.85
N ILE A 171 -10.26 11.91 22.57
CA ILE A 171 -11.02 12.27 23.77
C ILE A 171 -10.66 11.26 24.84
N TRP A 172 -10.10 11.75 25.94
CA TRP A 172 -9.59 10.93 27.03
C TRP A 172 -10.61 10.69 28.15
N ASN A 173 -11.60 11.60 28.26
CA ASN A 173 -12.63 11.56 29.32
C ASN A 173 -13.95 12.18 28.84
N GLU A 174 -15.02 12.02 29.63
CA GLU A 174 -16.35 12.49 29.26
C GLU A 174 -16.46 14.01 29.12
N GLU A 175 -15.67 14.77 29.90
CA GLU A 175 -15.71 16.23 29.92
C GLU A 175 -15.21 16.85 28.63
N GLU A 176 -14.32 16.15 27.92
CA GLU A 176 -13.75 16.59 26.66
C GLU A 176 -14.70 16.38 25.45
N ILE A 177 -15.75 15.56 25.57
CA ILE A 177 -16.59 15.20 24.42
C ILE A 177 -17.20 16.42 23.75
N GLU A 178 -17.83 17.30 24.54
CA GLU A 178 -18.57 18.46 24.00
C GLU A 178 -17.68 19.46 23.29
N PRO A 179 -16.59 19.97 23.88
CA PRO A 179 -15.69 20.91 23.20
C PRO A 179 -15.00 20.29 21.98
N MET A 180 -14.57 19.03 22.05
CA MET A 180 -13.90 18.36 20.93
C MET A 180 -14.87 18.04 19.79
N MET A 181 -16.09 17.67 20.07
CA MET A 181 -17.13 17.43 19.07
C MET A 181 -17.51 18.74 18.35
N SER A 182 -17.66 19.83 19.09
CA SER A 182 -17.95 21.16 18.52
C SER A 182 -16.82 21.62 17.58
N SER A 183 -15.57 21.50 18.04
CA SER A 183 -14.38 21.84 17.25
C SER A 183 -14.28 20.99 15.97
N ALA A 184 -14.51 19.69 16.07
CA ALA A 184 -14.47 18.78 14.92
C ALA A 184 -15.56 19.09 13.88
N LYS A 185 -16.80 19.40 14.34
CA LYS A 185 -17.90 19.81 13.46
C LYS A 185 -17.58 21.11 12.70
N GLN A 186 -17.08 22.12 13.43
CA GLN A 186 -16.73 23.42 12.84
C GLN A 186 -15.63 23.26 11.77
N GLU A 187 -14.60 22.51 12.07
CA GLU A 187 -13.50 22.23 11.11
C GLU A 187 -14.00 21.47 9.88
N ALA A 188 -14.80 20.42 10.10
CA ALA A 188 -15.33 19.59 9.01
C ALA A 188 -16.31 20.39 8.12
N GLY A 189 -17.21 21.16 8.71
CA GLY A 189 -18.13 22.03 7.97
C GLY A 189 -17.40 23.08 7.13
N ALA A 190 -16.37 23.72 7.70
CA ALA A 190 -15.59 24.74 7.00
C ALA A 190 -14.70 24.14 5.87
N ALA A 191 -14.09 22.98 6.12
CA ALA A 191 -13.14 22.40 5.18
C ALA A 191 -13.80 21.56 4.07
N PHE A 192 -14.94 20.89 4.36
CA PHE A 192 -15.52 19.88 3.50
C PHE A 192 -17.01 20.11 3.18
N GLY A 193 -17.65 21.10 3.78
CA GLY A 193 -19.08 21.36 3.61
C GLY A 193 -20.00 20.26 4.21
N ASN A 194 -19.44 19.35 5.00
CA ASN A 194 -20.15 18.26 5.68
C ASN A 194 -19.61 18.14 7.11
N ASP A 195 -20.50 18.29 8.11
CA ASP A 195 -20.18 18.27 9.54
C ASP A 195 -20.50 16.93 10.22
N GLY A 196 -20.85 15.92 9.45
CA GLY A 196 -21.14 14.57 9.95
C GLY A 196 -19.95 13.97 10.69
N LEU A 197 -20.17 13.53 11.93
CA LEU A 197 -19.15 12.92 12.77
C LEU A 197 -19.54 11.50 13.15
N TYR A 198 -18.53 10.65 13.32
CA TYR A 198 -18.67 9.34 13.96
C TYR A 198 -17.58 9.15 15.04
N MET A 199 -17.78 8.22 15.93
CA MET A 199 -16.87 7.95 17.04
C MET A 199 -16.36 6.50 16.97
N GLU A 200 -15.09 6.33 17.31
CA GLU A 200 -14.46 4.99 17.43
C GLU A 200 -13.60 4.92 18.68
N LYS A 201 -13.32 3.70 19.14
CA LYS A 201 -12.26 3.45 20.12
C LYS A 201 -10.94 3.97 19.57
N TYR A 202 -10.24 4.78 20.35
CA TYR A 202 -8.87 5.14 20.02
C TYR A 202 -7.93 4.00 20.41
N ILE A 203 -7.25 3.44 19.45
CA ILE A 203 -6.25 2.40 19.68
C ILE A 203 -4.92 3.10 19.92
N GLU A 204 -4.44 2.99 21.15
CA GLU A 204 -3.20 3.64 21.58
C GLU A 204 -1.99 2.88 21.06
N GLU A 205 -1.05 3.62 20.46
CA GLU A 205 0.24 3.09 19.99
C GLU A 205 0.12 1.75 19.24
N PRO A 206 -0.78 1.65 18.25
CA PRO A 206 -0.99 0.39 17.56
C PRO A 206 0.20 0.05 16.66
N ARG A 207 0.31 -1.23 16.32
CA ARG A 207 1.03 -1.63 15.13
C ARG A 207 0.12 -1.64 13.93
N HIS A 208 0.69 -1.29 12.78
CA HIS A 208 0.04 -1.46 11.50
C HIS A 208 0.54 -2.77 10.89
N ILE A 209 -0.27 -3.80 10.99
CA ILE A 209 0.03 -5.12 10.44
C ILE A 209 -1.02 -5.46 9.40
N GLU A 210 -0.57 -5.97 8.27
CA GLU A 210 -1.43 -6.28 7.14
C GLU A 210 -1.22 -7.71 6.66
N ILE A 211 -2.28 -8.32 6.14
CA ILE A 211 -2.25 -9.68 5.61
C ILE A 211 -2.38 -9.63 4.09
N GLN A 212 -1.39 -10.19 3.39
CA GLN A 212 -1.47 -10.40 1.95
C GLN A 212 -2.42 -11.54 1.65
N ILE A 213 -3.34 -11.35 0.72
CA ILE A 213 -4.27 -12.38 0.25
C ILE A 213 -4.18 -12.57 -1.26
N ALA A 214 -4.60 -13.76 -1.71
CA ALA A 214 -4.90 -14.03 -3.10
C ALA A 214 -6.24 -14.78 -3.19
N GLY A 215 -7.06 -14.43 -4.18
CA GLY A 215 -8.33 -15.08 -4.46
C GLY A 215 -8.50 -15.33 -5.95
N ASP A 216 -9.08 -16.47 -6.33
CA ASP A 216 -9.33 -16.82 -7.73
C ASP A 216 -10.80 -16.69 -8.13
N GLN A 217 -11.06 -16.79 -9.42
CA GLN A 217 -12.40 -16.71 -10.00
C GLN A 217 -13.32 -17.89 -9.59
N TYR A 218 -12.78 -18.91 -8.93
CA TYR A 218 -13.48 -20.13 -8.54
C TYR A 218 -13.85 -20.14 -7.05
N GLY A 219 -13.55 -19.05 -6.34
CA GLY A 219 -13.87 -18.87 -4.93
C GLY A 219 -12.84 -19.43 -3.96
N LYS A 220 -11.65 -19.84 -4.43
CA LYS A 220 -10.55 -20.17 -3.53
C LYS A 220 -9.87 -18.90 -3.06
N VAL A 221 -9.57 -18.84 -1.76
CA VAL A 221 -8.82 -17.75 -1.13
C VAL A 221 -7.72 -18.35 -0.27
N CYS A 222 -6.55 -17.71 -0.25
CA CYS A 222 -5.47 -18.04 0.68
C CYS A 222 -4.84 -16.75 1.23
N HIS A 223 -4.22 -16.84 2.42
CA HIS A 223 -3.35 -15.79 2.91
C HIS A 223 -1.88 -16.10 2.61
N LEU A 224 -1.10 -15.06 2.42
CA LEU A 224 0.31 -15.10 2.05
C LEU A 224 1.17 -14.44 3.14
N SER A 225 0.81 -14.67 4.40
CA SER A 225 1.43 -14.09 5.60
C SER A 225 1.25 -12.58 5.76
N GLU A 226 1.89 -12.05 6.79
CA GLU A 226 1.78 -10.64 7.18
C GLU A 226 2.99 -9.81 6.77
N ARG A 227 2.77 -8.48 6.79
CA ARG A 227 3.79 -7.45 6.80
C ARG A 227 3.56 -6.51 7.97
N ASP A 228 4.63 -6.03 8.58
CA ASP A 228 4.61 -4.94 9.56
C ASP A 228 4.95 -3.62 8.84
N CYS A 229 4.03 -2.68 8.85
CA CYS A 229 4.14 -1.38 8.20
C CYS A 229 4.06 -0.23 9.21
N SER A 230 4.46 -0.49 10.47
CA SER A 230 4.34 0.49 11.56
C SER A 230 5.29 1.68 11.43
N ILE A 231 6.45 1.51 10.77
CA ILE A 231 7.39 2.62 10.55
C ILE A 231 6.87 3.51 9.44
N GLN A 232 6.20 4.58 9.84
CA GLN A 232 5.53 5.51 8.92
C GLN A 232 5.62 6.96 9.41
N ARG A 233 5.58 7.91 8.48
CA ARG A 233 5.55 9.34 8.76
C ARG A 233 4.31 9.94 8.12
N ARG A 234 3.46 10.62 8.91
CA ARG A 234 2.21 11.21 8.43
C ARG A 234 1.35 10.23 7.63
N HIS A 235 1.24 8.99 8.13
CA HIS A 235 0.53 7.87 7.51
C HIS A 235 1.12 7.38 6.17
N GLN A 236 2.36 7.77 5.83
CA GLN A 236 3.10 7.23 4.70
C GLN A 236 4.14 6.24 5.21
N LYS A 237 4.05 5.00 4.75
CA LYS A 237 4.98 3.92 5.10
C LYS A 237 6.39 4.27 4.59
N LEU A 238 7.41 4.07 5.40
CA LEU A 238 8.82 4.35 5.09
C LEU A 238 9.64 3.07 5.02
N LEU A 239 9.34 2.13 5.92
CA LEU A 239 10.01 0.85 6.06
C LEU A 239 8.98 -0.21 6.38
N GLU A 240 9.10 -1.35 5.72
CA GLU A 240 8.25 -2.52 5.93
C GLU A 240 9.09 -3.77 6.17
N GLU A 241 8.58 -4.68 6.99
CA GLU A 241 9.23 -5.98 7.22
C GLU A 241 8.24 -7.14 7.26
N SER A 242 8.72 -8.31 6.94
CA SER A 242 7.98 -9.57 7.07
C SER A 242 8.93 -10.68 7.54
N PRO A 243 8.54 -11.52 8.51
CA PRO A 243 7.36 -11.37 9.38
C PRO A 243 7.50 -10.20 10.36
N SER A 244 6.38 -9.77 10.96
CA SER A 244 6.41 -8.79 12.04
C SER A 244 7.08 -9.36 13.29
N PRO A 245 7.98 -8.60 13.95
CA PRO A 245 8.60 -9.03 15.20
C PRO A 245 7.60 -9.12 16.37
N PHE A 246 6.42 -8.54 16.22
CA PHE A 246 5.35 -8.57 17.23
C PHE A 246 4.44 -9.80 17.11
N MET A 247 4.46 -10.46 15.96
CA MET A 247 3.55 -11.54 15.62
C MET A 247 3.90 -12.85 16.34
N THR A 248 2.87 -13.55 16.84
CA THR A 248 2.99 -14.95 17.26
C THR A 248 2.35 -15.88 16.23
N PRO A 249 2.66 -17.18 16.23
CA PRO A 249 2.00 -18.14 15.33
C PRO A 249 0.47 -18.11 15.45
N GLU A 250 -0.06 -18.01 16.69
CA GLU A 250 -1.49 -18.00 16.98
C GLU A 250 -2.16 -16.71 16.47
N LEU A 251 -1.49 -15.56 16.61
CA LEU A 251 -2.00 -14.29 16.11
C LEU A 251 -2.01 -14.29 14.58
N ARG A 252 -0.94 -14.80 13.95
CA ARG A 252 -0.85 -14.94 12.49
C ARG A 252 -2.00 -15.78 11.94
N GLU A 253 -2.28 -16.90 12.56
CA GLU A 253 -3.38 -17.78 12.16
C GLU A 253 -4.74 -17.05 12.29
N LYS A 254 -4.99 -16.38 13.41
CA LYS A 254 -6.23 -15.62 13.61
C LYS A 254 -6.40 -14.50 12.60
N MET A 255 -5.37 -13.71 12.37
CA MET A 255 -5.41 -12.59 11.41
C MET A 255 -5.50 -13.09 9.97
N GLY A 256 -4.77 -14.16 9.64
CA GLY A 256 -4.84 -14.81 8.32
C GLY A 256 -6.26 -15.31 8.02
N ASN A 257 -6.88 -16.00 8.97
CA ASN A 257 -8.27 -16.48 8.82
C ASN A 257 -9.27 -15.31 8.72
N ALA A 258 -9.09 -14.25 9.49
CA ALA A 258 -9.91 -13.04 9.37
C ALA A 258 -9.77 -12.38 7.97
N ALA A 259 -8.56 -12.30 7.44
CA ALA A 259 -8.31 -11.75 6.11
C ALA A 259 -8.91 -12.63 5.00
N LYS A 260 -8.86 -13.95 5.16
CA LYS A 260 -9.54 -14.88 4.23
C LYS A 260 -11.05 -14.70 4.26
N ALA A 261 -11.66 -14.65 5.46
CA ALA A 261 -13.09 -14.40 5.61
C ALA A 261 -13.54 -13.08 4.96
N ALA A 262 -12.69 -12.02 5.09
CA ALA A 262 -12.91 -10.74 4.43
C ALA A 262 -12.93 -10.86 2.90
N ALA A 263 -12.02 -11.66 2.34
CA ALA A 263 -11.94 -11.87 0.89
C ALA A 263 -13.05 -12.81 0.37
N GLU A 264 -13.39 -13.84 1.12
CA GLU A 264 -14.40 -14.82 0.77
C GLU A 264 -15.80 -14.19 0.67
N ILE A 265 -16.18 -13.32 1.63
CA ILE A 265 -17.51 -12.69 1.65
C ILE A 265 -17.77 -11.81 0.42
N ILE A 266 -16.72 -11.20 -0.13
CA ILE A 266 -16.81 -10.38 -1.34
C ILE A 266 -16.44 -11.16 -2.62
N LYS A 267 -16.15 -12.47 -2.49
CA LYS A 267 -15.69 -13.33 -3.61
C LYS A 267 -14.50 -12.71 -4.34
N TYR A 268 -13.50 -12.28 -3.58
CA TYR A 268 -12.37 -11.50 -4.09
C TYR A 268 -11.61 -12.22 -5.19
N GLU A 269 -11.34 -11.49 -6.30
CA GLU A 269 -10.51 -11.93 -7.41
C GLU A 269 -9.24 -11.06 -7.50
N GLY A 270 -8.08 -11.68 -7.50
CA GLY A 270 -6.78 -11.02 -7.63
C GLY A 270 -5.92 -11.14 -6.37
N VAL A 271 -4.91 -10.29 -6.30
CA VAL A 271 -4.01 -10.14 -5.15
C VAL A 271 -4.38 -8.87 -4.41
N GLY A 272 -4.66 -8.96 -3.12
CA GLY A 272 -5.09 -7.85 -2.29
C GLY A 272 -4.48 -7.91 -0.89
N THR A 273 -4.76 -6.90 -0.09
CA THR A 273 -4.23 -6.79 1.27
C THR A 273 -5.32 -6.33 2.22
N VAL A 274 -5.42 -7.00 3.37
CA VAL A 274 -6.29 -6.59 4.47
C VAL A 274 -5.43 -5.98 5.57
N GLU A 275 -5.65 -4.70 5.85
CA GLU A 275 -4.88 -3.92 6.84
C GLU A 275 -5.58 -3.92 8.20
N PHE A 276 -4.79 -4.08 9.26
CA PHE A 276 -5.25 -4.12 10.65
C PHE A 276 -4.43 -3.19 11.54
N LEU A 277 -5.09 -2.64 12.55
CA LEU A 277 -4.43 -2.09 13.73
C LEU A 277 -4.35 -3.18 14.79
N VAL A 278 -3.17 -3.39 15.35
CA VAL A 278 -2.95 -4.39 16.42
C VAL A 278 -2.50 -3.66 17.67
N ASP A 279 -3.26 -3.79 18.77
CA ASP A 279 -2.95 -3.16 20.04
C ASP A 279 -1.85 -3.89 20.83
N LYS A 280 -1.39 -3.29 21.93
CA LYS A 280 -0.37 -3.87 22.82
C LYS A 280 -0.77 -5.21 23.48
N HIS A 281 -2.07 -5.53 23.50
CA HIS A 281 -2.61 -6.78 24.01
C HIS A 281 -2.81 -7.84 22.93
N ARG A 282 -2.37 -7.54 21.68
CA ARG A 282 -2.54 -8.39 20.50
C ARG A 282 -3.99 -8.57 20.05
N ASN A 283 -4.88 -7.66 20.41
CA ASN A 283 -6.17 -7.56 19.75
C ASN A 283 -5.96 -6.84 18.39
N PHE A 284 -6.64 -7.31 17.36
CA PHE A 284 -6.53 -6.72 16.03
C PHE A 284 -7.88 -6.26 15.53
N TYR A 285 -7.86 -5.20 14.74
CA TYR A 285 -9.06 -4.54 14.24
C TYR A 285 -8.87 -4.18 12.77
N PHE A 286 -9.84 -4.53 11.95
CA PHE A 286 -9.87 -4.17 10.53
C PHE A 286 -9.78 -2.66 10.35
N MET A 287 -8.90 -2.22 9.47
CA MET A 287 -8.75 -0.82 9.09
C MET A 287 -9.28 -0.58 7.69
N GLU A 288 -8.75 -1.28 6.70
CA GLU A 288 -9.18 -1.21 5.31
C GLU A 288 -8.71 -2.44 4.51
N MET A 289 -9.24 -2.59 3.30
CA MET A 289 -8.78 -3.57 2.34
C MET A 289 -8.35 -2.87 1.06
N ASN A 290 -7.12 -3.10 0.63
CA ASN A 290 -6.61 -2.64 -0.65
C ASN A 290 -6.84 -3.72 -1.71
N THR A 291 -7.65 -3.39 -2.72
CA THR A 291 -8.06 -4.31 -3.79
C THR A 291 -7.06 -4.36 -4.94
N ARG A 292 -5.78 -4.27 -4.63
CA ARG A 292 -4.64 -4.21 -5.56
C ARG A 292 -3.37 -4.75 -4.93
N ILE A 293 -2.33 -4.88 -5.72
CA ILE A 293 -0.98 -5.05 -5.20
C ILE A 293 -0.52 -3.80 -4.46
N GLN A 294 0.29 -3.95 -3.42
CA GLN A 294 0.85 -2.83 -2.66
C GLN A 294 2.33 -2.59 -2.99
N VAL A 295 2.87 -1.42 -2.61
CA VAL A 295 4.27 -1.05 -2.81
C VAL A 295 5.19 -2.09 -2.18
N GLU A 296 4.87 -2.52 -0.97
CA GLU A 296 5.61 -3.41 -0.08
C GLU A 296 5.45 -4.91 -0.37
N HIS A 297 4.82 -5.27 -1.50
CA HIS A 297 4.70 -6.68 -1.90
C HIS A 297 6.03 -7.45 -1.95
N PRO A 298 7.19 -6.81 -2.23
CA PRO A 298 8.46 -7.54 -2.30
C PRO A 298 8.87 -8.25 -1.02
N VAL A 299 8.56 -7.70 0.18
CA VAL A 299 8.92 -8.42 1.43
C VAL A 299 8.15 -9.73 1.56
N THR A 300 6.88 -9.76 1.14
CA THR A 300 6.10 -11.01 1.08
C THR A 300 6.71 -11.98 0.06
N GLU A 301 7.00 -11.52 -1.15
CA GLU A 301 7.62 -12.34 -2.19
C GLU A 301 8.90 -13.01 -1.70
N GLU A 302 9.75 -12.23 -0.99
CA GLU A 302 11.01 -12.72 -0.45
C GLU A 302 10.82 -13.78 0.65
N VAL A 303 9.89 -13.57 1.59
CA VAL A 303 9.77 -14.48 2.75
C VAL A 303 9.06 -15.78 2.46
N ILE A 304 8.21 -15.83 1.41
CA ILE A 304 7.47 -17.06 1.04
C ILE A 304 7.93 -17.63 -0.31
N ASN A 305 8.89 -16.99 -0.97
CA ASN A 305 9.38 -17.36 -2.30
C ASN A 305 8.27 -17.46 -3.35
N TYR A 306 7.53 -16.36 -3.54
CA TYR A 306 6.33 -16.30 -4.38
C TYR A 306 6.31 -15.03 -5.23
N ASP A 307 5.98 -15.12 -6.51
CA ASP A 307 5.86 -13.96 -7.41
C ASP A 307 4.39 -13.48 -7.48
N LEU A 308 4.08 -12.42 -6.74
CA LEU A 308 2.73 -11.87 -6.64
C LEU A 308 2.23 -11.23 -7.93
N VAL A 309 3.11 -10.61 -8.72
CA VAL A 309 2.74 -10.02 -10.01
C VAL A 309 2.41 -11.11 -11.02
N LYS A 310 3.18 -12.19 -11.02
CA LYS A 310 2.89 -13.38 -11.83
C LYS A 310 1.54 -13.98 -11.45
N GLU A 311 1.26 -14.09 -10.15
CA GLU A 311 0.00 -14.63 -9.65
C GLU A 311 -1.19 -13.77 -10.08
N GLN A 312 -1.08 -12.43 -10.02
CA GLN A 312 -2.14 -11.54 -10.54
C GLN A 312 -2.46 -11.83 -12.01
N ILE A 313 -1.44 -12.02 -12.83
CA ILE A 313 -1.61 -12.31 -14.26
C ILE A 313 -2.26 -13.69 -14.45
N LEU A 314 -1.83 -14.70 -13.69
CA LEU A 314 -2.38 -16.06 -13.76
C LEU A 314 -3.85 -16.09 -13.33
N ILE A 315 -4.19 -15.47 -12.20
CA ILE A 315 -5.58 -15.36 -11.72
C ILE A 315 -6.46 -14.69 -12.78
N ALA A 316 -6.02 -13.55 -13.30
CA ALA A 316 -6.76 -12.82 -14.33
C ALA A 316 -6.94 -13.63 -15.63
N ALA A 317 -6.00 -14.52 -15.94
CA ALA A 317 -6.08 -15.45 -17.07
C ALA A 317 -6.93 -16.70 -16.79
N GLY A 318 -7.55 -16.80 -15.61
CA GLY A 318 -8.42 -17.92 -15.23
C GLY A 318 -7.68 -19.15 -14.70
N VAL A 319 -6.42 -19.02 -14.29
CA VAL A 319 -5.67 -20.11 -13.66
C VAL A 319 -6.04 -20.15 -12.17
N PRO A 320 -6.48 -21.30 -11.64
CA PRO A 320 -6.83 -21.43 -10.23
C PRO A 320 -5.58 -21.36 -9.34
N ILE A 321 -5.70 -20.72 -8.18
CA ILE A 321 -4.65 -20.70 -7.17
C ILE A 321 -4.55 -22.03 -6.43
N SER A 322 -3.42 -22.27 -5.73
CA SER A 322 -3.25 -23.49 -4.94
C SER A 322 -4.28 -23.61 -3.81
N GLY A 323 -4.68 -22.46 -3.24
CA GLY A 323 -5.55 -22.38 -2.06
C GLY A 323 -4.85 -22.75 -0.75
N LYS A 324 -3.52 -22.96 -0.77
CA LYS A 324 -2.72 -23.17 0.44
C LYS A 324 -2.34 -21.86 1.05
N ASP A 325 -2.39 -21.78 2.37
CA ASP A 325 -1.86 -20.66 3.12
C ASP A 325 -0.32 -20.75 3.16
N TYR A 326 0.34 -19.58 3.12
CA TYR A 326 1.80 -19.47 3.10
C TYR A 326 2.30 -18.83 4.38
N TYR A 327 3.43 -19.33 4.85
CA TYR A 327 4.07 -18.87 6.09
C TYR A 327 5.51 -18.46 5.81
N PRO A 328 6.06 -17.47 6.54
CA PRO A 328 7.41 -17.00 6.30
C PRO A 328 8.44 -18.08 6.59
N ILE A 329 9.38 -18.27 5.68
CA ILE A 329 10.53 -19.20 5.84
C ILE A 329 11.85 -18.48 6.09
N LYS A 330 11.83 -17.15 6.03
CA LYS A 330 12.96 -16.23 6.27
C LYS A 330 12.43 -14.86 6.67
N HIS A 331 13.30 -13.90 6.87
CA HIS A 331 12.94 -12.51 7.20
C HIS A 331 13.35 -11.57 6.07
N ALA A 332 12.51 -10.59 5.74
CA ALA A 332 12.82 -9.55 4.76
C ALA A 332 12.48 -8.17 5.31
N ILE A 333 13.27 -7.17 4.91
CA ILE A 333 13.08 -5.76 5.21
C ILE A 333 13.11 -4.99 3.89
N GLU A 334 12.17 -4.07 3.69
CA GLU A 334 12.13 -3.11 2.59
C GLU A 334 12.32 -1.69 3.12
N CYS A 335 13.18 -0.90 2.48
CA CYS A 335 13.31 0.54 2.70
C CYS A 335 12.87 1.28 1.45
N ARG A 336 11.91 2.20 1.59
CA ARG A 336 11.49 3.08 0.49
C ARG A 336 12.52 4.19 0.31
N VAL A 337 13.15 4.23 -0.85
CA VAL A 337 14.11 5.28 -1.21
C VAL A 337 13.39 6.36 -2.01
N ASN A 338 13.14 7.48 -1.34
CA ASN A 338 12.48 8.64 -1.92
C ASN A 338 13.50 9.74 -2.24
N ALA A 339 13.29 10.47 -3.30
CA ALA A 339 14.04 11.70 -3.63
C ALA A 339 13.51 12.85 -2.76
N GLU A 340 13.93 12.89 -1.50
CA GLU A 340 13.47 13.84 -0.47
C GLU A 340 14.62 14.29 0.41
N ASP A 341 14.57 15.55 0.86
CA ASP A 341 15.50 16.14 1.82
C ASP A 341 14.97 15.93 3.25
N ILE A 342 15.50 14.94 3.95
CA ILE A 342 15.08 14.56 5.32
C ILE A 342 15.38 15.68 6.34
N TYR A 343 16.41 16.48 6.10
CA TYR A 343 16.80 17.60 6.97
C TYR A 343 15.98 18.88 6.70
N ASN A 344 15.18 18.88 5.62
CA ASN A 344 14.31 19.99 5.26
C ASN A 344 12.85 19.49 5.16
N ASN A 345 12.37 18.92 6.26
CA ASN A 345 10.99 18.44 6.43
C ASN A 345 10.51 17.48 5.31
N PHE A 346 11.42 16.64 4.77
CA PHE A 346 11.13 15.69 3.68
C PHE A 346 10.63 16.37 2.39
N ARG A 347 11.16 17.56 2.12
CA ARG A 347 10.82 18.28 0.89
C ARG A 347 11.23 17.43 -0.33
N PRO A 348 10.33 17.19 -1.31
CA PRO A 348 10.71 16.54 -2.56
C PRO A 348 11.91 17.20 -3.23
N CYS A 349 12.81 16.40 -3.73
CA CYS A 349 14.06 16.82 -4.35
C CYS A 349 14.17 16.25 -5.78
N PRO A 350 13.31 16.69 -6.73
CA PRO A 350 13.44 16.31 -8.12
C PRO A 350 14.75 16.82 -8.70
N GLY A 351 15.31 16.13 -9.69
CA GLY A 351 16.57 16.53 -10.30
C GLY A 351 17.24 15.44 -11.08
N LYS A 352 18.41 15.74 -11.64
CA LYS A 352 19.19 14.79 -12.42
C LYS A 352 20.09 13.96 -11.54
N ILE A 353 20.01 12.64 -11.69
CA ILE A 353 20.92 11.68 -11.05
C ILE A 353 22.25 11.70 -11.81
N THR A 354 23.32 12.08 -11.14
CA THR A 354 24.67 12.16 -11.72
C THR A 354 25.44 10.86 -11.54
N VAL A 355 25.34 10.26 -10.35
CA VAL A 355 25.96 8.96 -10.03
C VAL A 355 24.91 8.03 -9.47
N LEU A 356 24.96 6.77 -9.87
CA LEU A 356 24.11 5.69 -9.34
C LEU A 356 24.95 4.42 -9.18
N HIS A 357 25.03 3.93 -7.94
CA HIS A 357 25.48 2.57 -7.66
C HIS A 357 24.42 1.86 -6.82
N LYS A 358 23.91 0.73 -7.33
CA LYS A 358 22.92 -0.09 -6.61
C LYS A 358 23.63 -1.19 -5.84
N PRO A 359 23.26 -1.42 -4.57
CA PRO A 359 23.82 -2.52 -3.78
C PRO A 359 23.47 -3.87 -4.40
N GLY A 360 24.32 -4.85 -4.14
CA GLY A 360 24.15 -6.21 -4.62
C GLY A 360 24.45 -7.26 -3.57
N GLY A 361 24.70 -8.50 -4.00
CA GLY A 361 25.01 -9.63 -3.16
C GLY A 361 23.78 -10.50 -2.83
N HIS A 362 24.04 -11.64 -2.18
CA HIS A 362 23.01 -12.62 -1.87
C HIS A 362 21.91 -12.06 -0.98
N GLY A 363 20.65 -12.21 -1.39
CA GLY A 363 19.49 -11.73 -0.66
C GLY A 363 19.37 -10.20 -0.62
N THR A 364 19.91 -9.50 -1.63
CA THR A 364 19.72 -8.07 -1.85
C THR A 364 19.02 -7.83 -3.18
N ARG A 365 17.88 -7.13 -3.16
CA ARG A 365 17.04 -6.79 -4.31
C ARG A 365 16.82 -5.28 -4.35
N VAL A 366 16.87 -4.69 -5.53
CA VAL A 366 16.53 -3.28 -5.75
C VAL A 366 15.49 -3.17 -6.86
N ASP A 367 14.27 -2.80 -6.47
CA ASP A 367 13.21 -2.46 -7.42
C ASP A 367 13.26 -0.95 -7.70
N SER A 368 13.61 -0.57 -8.93
CA SER A 368 13.88 0.82 -9.27
C SER A 368 13.80 1.06 -10.76
N HIS A 369 13.39 2.27 -11.13
CA HIS A 369 13.31 2.74 -12.50
C HIS A 369 14.39 3.77 -12.87
N ILE A 370 15.27 4.14 -11.93
CA ILE A 370 16.30 5.15 -12.14
C ILE A 370 17.59 4.59 -12.73
N TYR A 371 18.33 5.46 -13.41
CA TYR A 371 19.67 5.18 -13.97
C TYR A 371 20.50 6.46 -13.94
N ALA A 372 21.83 6.35 -14.08
CA ALA A 372 22.71 7.52 -14.16
C ALA A 372 22.36 8.38 -15.37
N GLY A 373 22.11 9.66 -15.15
CA GLY A 373 21.63 10.61 -16.17
C GLY A 373 20.10 10.77 -16.23
N TYR A 374 19.33 9.93 -15.49
CA TYR A 374 17.87 10.10 -15.40
C TYR A 374 17.51 11.38 -14.62
N THR A 375 16.51 12.09 -15.13
CA THR A 375 15.96 13.26 -14.44
C THR A 375 14.62 12.88 -13.79
N ILE A 376 14.57 12.96 -12.46
CA ILE A 376 13.35 12.72 -11.68
C ILE A 376 12.39 13.89 -11.94
N PRO A 377 11.20 13.64 -12.53
CA PRO A 377 10.23 14.70 -12.81
C PRO A 377 9.51 15.13 -11.53
N PRO A 378 9.14 16.44 -11.41
CA PRO A 378 8.46 16.97 -10.23
C PRO A 378 6.94 16.71 -10.20
N TYR A 379 6.40 15.92 -11.11
CA TYR A 379 4.96 15.75 -11.30
C TYR A 379 4.36 14.53 -10.59
N TYR A 380 5.20 13.64 -10.07
CA TYR A 380 4.79 12.35 -9.51
C TYR A 380 5.38 12.15 -8.12
N ASP A 381 5.03 11.01 -7.50
CA ASP A 381 5.59 10.61 -6.21
C ASP A 381 7.12 10.60 -6.22
N SER A 382 7.71 10.91 -5.06
CA SER A 382 9.16 11.02 -4.87
C SER A 382 9.89 9.68 -4.78
N MET A 383 9.17 8.54 -4.69
CA MET A 383 9.79 7.22 -4.57
C MET A 383 10.51 6.83 -5.85
N ILE A 384 11.80 6.59 -5.75
CA ILE A 384 12.68 6.26 -6.88
C ILE A 384 13.23 4.85 -6.84
N ALA A 385 13.23 4.22 -5.68
CA ALA A 385 13.63 2.83 -5.51
C ALA A 385 13.02 2.23 -4.24
N LYS A 386 12.99 0.90 -4.20
CA LYS A 386 12.81 0.10 -3.01
C LYS A 386 14.05 -0.76 -2.85
N LEU A 387 14.68 -0.71 -1.69
CA LEU A 387 15.78 -1.60 -1.32
C LEU A 387 15.24 -2.69 -0.42
N ILE A 388 15.31 -3.92 -0.86
CA ILE A 388 14.83 -5.10 -0.15
C ILE A 388 16.00 -6.01 0.18
N VAL A 389 16.06 -6.49 1.41
CA VAL A 389 17.00 -7.53 1.81
C VAL A 389 16.25 -8.71 2.43
N SER A 390 16.78 -9.91 2.26
CA SER A 390 16.26 -11.11 2.92
C SER A 390 17.38 -11.95 3.54
N ALA A 391 17.11 -12.54 4.71
CA ALA A 391 18.02 -13.39 5.46
C ALA A 391 17.25 -14.44 6.28
N GLN A 392 17.96 -15.38 6.93
CA GLN A 392 17.31 -16.41 7.74
C GLN A 392 16.65 -15.84 8.99
N THR A 393 17.29 -14.83 9.60
CA THR A 393 16.82 -14.18 10.81
C THR A 393 16.67 -12.67 10.62
N ARG A 394 15.87 -12.03 11.50
CA ARG A 394 15.69 -10.58 11.52
C ARG A 394 17.01 -9.85 11.77
N GLY A 395 17.83 -10.32 12.73
CA GLY A 395 19.12 -9.71 13.01
C GLY A 395 20.06 -9.72 11.81
N GLU A 396 20.13 -10.85 11.09
CA GLU A 396 20.90 -10.93 9.83
C GLU A 396 20.36 -10.00 8.75
N ALA A 397 19.03 -9.85 8.64
CA ALA A 397 18.41 -8.94 7.69
C ALA A 397 18.77 -7.47 8.02
N ILE A 398 18.75 -7.07 9.30
CA ILE A 398 19.16 -5.73 9.74
C ILE A 398 20.63 -5.45 9.36
N VAL A 399 21.55 -6.36 9.67
CA VAL A 399 22.98 -6.21 9.32
C VAL A 399 23.16 -6.12 7.80
N LYS A 400 22.44 -6.95 7.05
CA LYS A 400 22.44 -6.90 5.58
C LYS A 400 21.90 -5.58 5.04
N MET A 401 20.83 -5.04 5.62
CA MET A 401 20.27 -3.74 5.23
C MET A 401 21.25 -2.60 5.54
N GLN A 402 21.92 -2.62 6.68
CA GLN A 402 22.97 -1.64 7.02
C GLN A 402 24.07 -1.62 5.96
N ARG A 403 24.58 -2.80 5.56
CA ARG A 403 25.59 -2.93 4.50
C ARG A 403 25.03 -2.44 3.16
N ALA A 404 23.84 -2.88 2.77
CA ALA A 404 23.25 -2.53 1.49
C ALA A 404 22.97 -1.01 1.37
N LEU A 405 22.50 -0.36 2.45
CA LEU A 405 22.31 1.09 2.50
C LEU A 405 23.63 1.86 2.41
N SER A 406 24.75 1.30 2.95
CA SER A 406 26.07 1.94 2.84
C SER A 406 26.65 1.89 1.42
N GLU A 407 26.25 0.91 0.63
CA GLU A 407 26.66 0.75 -0.76
C GLU A 407 25.74 1.47 -1.75
N PHE A 408 24.52 1.88 -1.33
CA PHE A 408 23.57 2.51 -2.24
C PHE A 408 23.91 3.98 -2.44
N VAL A 409 24.61 4.30 -3.53
CA VAL A 409 25.04 5.65 -3.85
C VAL A 409 24.11 6.27 -4.90
N ILE A 410 23.51 7.40 -4.55
CA ILE A 410 22.70 8.25 -5.45
C ILE A 410 23.17 9.69 -5.28
N GLU A 411 23.74 10.28 -6.33
CA GLU A 411 24.19 11.68 -6.32
C GLU A 411 23.38 12.53 -7.30
N GLY A 412 23.35 13.82 -7.06
CA GLY A 412 22.60 14.81 -7.83
C GLY A 412 21.24 15.17 -7.21
N VAL A 413 20.73 14.33 -6.32
CA VAL A 413 19.50 14.56 -5.55
C VAL A 413 19.69 14.10 -4.11
N LYS A 414 18.91 14.66 -3.18
CA LYS A 414 18.82 14.15 -1.80
C LYS A 414 17.83 13.00 -1.72
N THR A 415 18.10 12.05 -0.82
CA THR A 415 17.26 10.85 -0.66
C THR A 415 17.04 10.50 0.81
N THR A 416 16.10 9.59 1.06
CA THR A 416 15.81 9.04 2.40
C THR A 416 16.83 7.98 2.87
N ILE A 417 17.86 7.65 2.08
CA ILE A 417 18.89 6.66 2.47
C ILE A 417 19.52 6.98 3.85
N PRO A 418 19.93 8.23 4.16
CA PRO A 418 20.49 8.53 5.48
C PRO A 418 19.53 8.29 6.65
N LEU A 419 18.23 8.52 6.47
CA LEU A 419 17.20 8.17 7.46
C LEU A 419 17.20 6.67 7.73
N HIS A 420 17.17 5.85 6.68
CA HIS A 420 17.15 4.39 6.82
C HIS A 420 18.43 3.87 7.48
N GLN A 421 19.57 4.49 7.21
CA GLN A 421 20.83 4.16 7.91
C GLN A 421 20.75 4.41 9.42
N GLN A 422 20.09 5.49 9.84
CA GLN A 422 19.86 5.80 11.26
C GLN A 422 18.84 4.84 11.87
N LEU A 423 17.74 4.55 11.18
CA LEU A 423 16.72 3.59 11.62
C LEU A 423 17.32 2.19 11.88
N MET A 424 18.18 1.70 10.99
CA MET A 424 18.82 0.40 11.16
C MET A 424 19.77 0.32 12.36
N LYS A 425 20.24 1.45 12.89
CA LYS A 425 21.10 1.55 14.07
C LYS A 425 20.34 1.79 15.37
N ASN A 426 19.05 2.17 15.26
CA ASN A 426 18.24 2.48 16.42
C ASN A 426 17.94 1.21 17.24
N GLU A 427 18.17 1.26 18.54
CA GLU A 427 18.02 0.10 19.44
C GLU A 427 16.56 -0.36 19.56
N ASP A 428 15.60 0.56 19.62
CA ASP A 428 14.18 0.20 19.69
C ASP A 428 13.72 -0.51 18.42
N PHE A 429 14.16 -0.01 17.25
CA PHE A 429 13.91 -0.72 15.99
C PHE A 429 14.53 -2.12 15.99
N GLN A 430 15.81 -2.23 16.39
CA GLN A 430 16.51 -3.53 16.43
C GLN A 430 15.84 -4.53 17.38
N ASN A 431 15.34 -4.05 18.53
CA ASN A 431 14.63 -4.87 19.51
C ASN A 431 13.15 -5.13 19.14
N GLY A 432 12.65 -4.54 18.07
CA GLY A 432 11.24 -4.67 17.67
C GLY A 432 10.27 -3.83 18.53
N ASN A 433 10.76 -2.84 19.26
CA ASN A 433 9.99 -1.96 20.15
C ASN A 433 9.54 -0.69 19.40
N PHE A 434 8.61 -0.82 18.48
CA PHE A 434 8.09 0.31 17.72
C PHE A 434 6.59 0.17 17.47
N THR A 435 5.94 1.28 17.27
CA THR A 435 4.52 1.41 16.95
C THR A 435 4.34 2.40 15.80
N THR A 436 3.10 2.69 15.38
CA THR A 436 2.83 3.72 14.38
C THR A 436 3.24 5.14 14.82
N ALA A 437 3.48 5.35 16.11
CA ALA A 437 3.95 6.62 16.67
C ALA A 437 5.48 6.76 16.64
N PHE A 438 6.24 5.70 16.34
CA PHE A 438 7.70 5.66 16.42
C PHE A 438 8.40 6.87 15.80
N MET A 439 8.00 7.28 14.60
CA MET A 439 8.62 8.40 13.90
C MET A 439 8.30 9.78 14.49
N ASN A 440 7.33 9.89 15.43
CA ASN A 440 7.03 11.16 16.10
C ASN A 440 8.16 11.57 17.07
N ASP A 441 8.79 10.58 17.69
CA ASP A 441 9.83 10.77 18.69
C ASP A 441 11.24 10.49 18.13
N PHE A 442 11.33 10.01 16.89
CA PHE A 442 12.59 9.72 16.23
C PHE A 442 13.32 10.99 15.80
N VAL A 443 14.47 11.25 16.40
CA VAL A 443 15.32 12.40 16.07
C VAL A 443 16.23 12.04 14.91
N ILE A 444 16.16 12.80 13.83
CA ILE A 444 17.05 12.67 12.67
C ILE A 444 18.32 13.48 12.95
N GLU A 445 19.46 12.81 13.01
CA GLU A 445 20.79 13.41 13.23
C GLU A 445 21.43 13.93 11.95
#